data_1a4736cf39b8ce0ac76c8590a8835e02
#
_entry.id   1a4736cf39b8ce0ac76c8590a8835e02
#
_cell.length_a   1.000
_cell.length_b   1.000
_cell.length_c   1.000
_cell.angle_alpha   90.00
_cell.angle_beta   90.00
_cell.angle_gamma   90.00
#
_symmetry.space_group_name_H-M   'P 1'
#
loop_
_entity.id
_entity.type
_entity.pdbx_description
1 polymer ?
#
loop_
_entity_poly.entity_id
_entity_poly.type
_entity_poly.pdbx_seq_one_letter_code
_entity_poly.pdbx_strand_id
1 'polypeptide(L)'
;MKAYPDKEDFCRLAETYTVLPVCFELSTDMETPVSMYYKLVGDAAGFILESAQTGKTFGRYSFIGTEPLASLTAYSKQADISIAGCAAQAAGKPHLILKKFLENFSMPNLPELPPFAGGAVGYAAYESVASWERVYGLNIPDDLPLIEMMVCKYIIVMDHLTHSTRLINLVQLQPGARAAAEYDQALQELAGLMAKLKQPVILPEAYQEGNQAGLSDRSEISFEQDEALLKQDYINRVEQAKEYIAAGDIFQVVLSRPFHYKLTQHPFALYRRLRQANPSPYMFYINFGDKQLVGASPERLVKLEDGKVLTCPIAGTRRRGGSQAEDDQLAEELLADAKERAEHAMLVDLGRNDLGRISLPGTVTVDRLMEVEKFSHVMHIVSEVSGQVDPAFTAVDVLSACFPAGTVSGAPKVRAMEIIYELEGDSRGPYAGAVGYFDFRGNMDTCITIRTLIIDGQQVTVRTGAGIVADSVPELEYHEIMHKARVLMQLVEEAKMI
;
A
#
# COMPACT_ATOMS: atom_id res chain seq x y z
N MET A 1 25.30 -7.07 -23.29
CA MET A 1 23.95 -7.21 -22.75
C MET A 1 22.97 -7.18 -23.91
N LYS A 2 21.95 -8.01 -23.87
CA LYS A 2 20.87 -8.02 -24.87
C LYS A 2 19.71 -7.22 -24.29
N ALA A 3 19.23 -6.25 -25.05
CA ALA A 3 18.01 -5.52 -24.69
C ALA A 3 16.79 -6.35 -25.04
N TYR A 4 15.70 -6.15 -24.29
CA TYR A 4 14.40 -6.79 -24.52
C TYR A 4 13.27 -5.75 -24.41
N PRO A 5 12.31 -5.73 -25.36
CA PRO A 5 12.34 -6.41 -26.64
C PRO A 5 13.51 -5.95 -27.52
N ASP A 6 13.77 -6.63 -28.62
CA ASP A 6 14.72 -6.12 -29.60
C ASP A 6 14.11 -4.94 -30.41
N LYS A 7 14.96 -4.26 -31.20
CA LYS A 7 14.55 -3.04 -31.90
C LYS A 7 13.45 -3.29 -32.94
N GLU A 8 13.47 -4.44 -33.60
CA GLU A 8 12.48 -4.79 -34.63
C GLU A 8 11.10 -5.04 -33.98
N ASP A 9 11.06 -5.84 -32.93
CA ASP A 9 9.86 -6.08 -32.13
C ASP A 9 9.34 -4.79 -31.49
N PHE A 10 10.21 -3.94 -30.95
CA PHE A 10 9.82 -2.64 -30.41
C PHE A 10 9.13 -1.77 -31.46
N CYS A 11 9.71 -1.64 -32.65
CA CYS A 11 9.12 -0.83 -33.72
C CYS A 11 7.76 -1.37 -34.17
N ARG A 12 7.59 -2.69 -34.21
CA ARG A 12 6.31 -3.33 -34.55
C ARG A 12 5.25 -3.07 -33.48
N LEU A 13 5.61 -3.19 -32.21
CA LEU A 13 4.72 -2.95 -31.06
C LEU A 13 4.31 -1.48 -30.96
N ALA A 14 5.17 -0.56 -31.37
CA ALA A 14 4.91 0.88 -31.39
C ALA A 14 3.73 1.31 -32.27
N GLU A 15 3.28 0.46 -33.19
CA GLU A 15 2.09 0.71 -34.02
C GLU A 15 0.78 0.54 -33.23
N THR A 16 0.82 -0.18 -32.09
CA THR A 16 -0.40 -0.56 -31.35
C THR A 16 -0.45 0.03 -29.94
N TYR A 17 0.70 0.12 -29.27
CA TYR A 17 0.77 0.48 -27.85
C TYR A 17 1.33 1.90 -27.65
N THR A 18 0.87 2.54 -26.57
CA THR A 18 1.29 3.91 -26.22
C THR A 18 2.52 3.95 -25.32
N VAL A 19 2.78 2.85 -24.59
CA VAL A 19 3.95 2.72 -23.71
C VAL A 19 4.64 1.40 -23.99
N LEU A 20 5.95 1.45 -24.23
CA LEU A 20 6.73 0.25 -24.46
C LEU A 20 7.90 0.15 -23.48
N PRO A 21 8.10 -1.00 -22.85
CA PRO A 21 9.27 -1.24 -22.02
C PRO A 21 10.48 -1.53 -22.88
N VAL A 22 11.63 -0.93 -22.54
CA VAL A 22 12.95 -1.37 -22.99
C VAL A 22 13.73 -1.76 -21.75
N CYS A 23 14.23 -2.98 -21.67
CA CYS A 23 14.89 -3.45 -20.46
C CYS A 23 16.22 -4.13 -20.71
N PHE A 24 17.11 -4.01 -19.70
CA PHE A 24 18.32 -4.80 -19.52
C PHE A 24 18.21 -5.68 -18.30
N GLU A 25 18.74 -6.89 -18.37
CA GLU A 25 18.94 -7.76 -17.22
C GLU A 25 20.40 -7.74 -16.78
N LEU A 26 20.62 -7.57 -15.48
CA LEU A 26 21.91 -7.44 -14.82
C LEU A 26 22.01 -8.49 -13.69
N SER A 27 23.20 -9.05 -13.48
CA SER A 27 23.52 -9.72 -12.22
C SER A 27 23.89 -8.67 -11.19
N THR A 28 23.22 -8.64 -10.05
CA THR A 28 23.36 -7.61 -9.00
C THR A 28 23.43 -8.21 -7.60
N ASP A 29 24.17 -9.29 -7.48
CA ASP A 29 24.40 -10.02 -6.23
C ASP A 29 25.08 -9.19 -5.11
N MET A 30 25.69 -8.05 -5.48
CA MET A 30 26.34 -7.11 -4.54
C MET A 30 25.46 -5.90 -4.18
N GLU A 31 24.26 -5.78 -4.72
CA GLU A 31 23.35 -4.66 -4.46
C GLU A 31 22.15 -5.07 -3.61
N THR A 32 21.59 -4.11 -2.90
CA THR A 32 20.34 -4.26 -2.17
C THR A 32 19.29 -3.30 -2.71
N PRO A 33 17.99 -3.54 -2.50
CA PRO A 33 16.95 -2.57 -2.89
C PRO A 33 17.20 -1.18 -2.30
N VAL A 34 17.66 -1.13 -1.04
CA VAL A 34 17.99 0.13 -0.35
C VAL A 34 19.17 0.84 -1.01
N SER A 35 20.26 0.13 -1.35
CA SER A 35 21.42 0.75 -2.02
C SER A 35 21.05 1.28 -3.41
N MET A 36 20.23 0.54 -4.16
CA MET A 36 19.73 0.97 -5.47
C MET A 36 18.82 2.18 -5.37
N TYR A 37 17.92 2.21 -4.37
CA TYR A 37 17.07 3.37 -4.12
C TYR A 37 17.93 4.64 -3.91
N TYR A 38 18.94 4.58 -3.05
CA TYR A 38 19.84 5.72 -2.83
C TYR A 38 20.57 6.17 -4.07
N LYS A 39 21.07 5.23 -4.89
CA LYS A 39 21.85 5.55 -6.10
C LYS A 39 20.99 6.14 -7.21
N LEU A 40 19.73 5.73 -7.32
CA LEU A 40 18.90 6.04 -8.50
C LEU A 40 17.79 7.05 -8.19
N VAL A 41 17.26 7.07 -6.98
CA VAL A 41 16.15 7.94 -6.57
C VAL A 41 16.63 9.04 -5.62
N GLY A 42 17.27 8.68 -4.51
CA GLY A 42 17.69 9.63 -3.48
C GLY A 42 16.47 10.36 -2.88
N ASP A 43 16.53 11.70 -2.89
CA ASP A 43 15.48 12.57 -2.34
C ASP A 43 14.37 12.91 -3.36
N ALA A 44 14.54 12.48 -4.59
CA ALA A 44 13.56 12.75 -5.65
C ALA A 44 12.25 11.98 -5.42
N ALA A 45 11.19 12.42 -6.07
CA ALA A 45 9.93 11.68 -6.10
C ALA A 45 10.15 10.29 -6.74
N GLY A 46 9.55 9.27 -6.11
CA GLY A 46 9.70 7.89 -6.52
C GLY A 46 9.24 6.93 -5.43
N PHE A 47 9.49 5.65 -5.62
CA PHE A 47 9.02 4.64 -4.67
C PHE A 47 9.97 3.45 -4.55
N ILE A 48 9.84 2.73 -3.45
CA ILE A 48 10.30 1.36 -3.28
C ILE A 48 9.15 0.53 -2.69
N LEU A 49 8.86 -0.62 -3.31
CA LEU A 49 7.92 -1.63 -2.84
C LEU A 49 8.68 -2.94 -2.66
N GLU A 50 8.58 -3.52 -1.48
CA GLU A 50 9.26 -4.77 -1.14
C GLU A 50 8.28 -5.72 -0.43
N SER A 51 8.61 -6.99 -0.45
CA SER A 51 8.01 -7.96 0.47
C SER A 51 9.11 -8.57 1.32
N ALA A 52 8.97 -8.44 2.64
CA ALA A 52 9.99 -8.90 3.59
C ALA A 52 9.73 -10.31 4.13
N GLN A 53 8.65 -10.98 3.75
CA GLN A 53 8.36 -12.33 4.18
C GLN A 53 9.07 -13.37 3.30
N THR A 54 9.81 -14.27 3.95
CA THR A 54 10.42 -15.45 3.36
C THR A 54 9.39 -16.59 3.29
N GLY A 55 8.60 -16.61 2.23
CA GLY A 55 7.67 -17.72 1.95
C GLY A 55 7.70 -18.05 0.46
N LYS A 56 7.11 -19.19 0.06
CA LYS A 56 7.11 -19.63 -1.34
C LYS A 56 6.45 -18.65 -2.32
N THR A 57 5.64 -17.71 -1.84
CA THR A 57 4.86 -16.76 -2.64
C THR A 57 5.13 -15.28 -2.35
N PHE A 58 5.78 -14.94 -1.25
CA PHE A 58 6.10 -13.56 -0.86
C PHE A 58 7.62 -13.35 -0.79
N GLY A 59 8.07 -12.14 -1.07
CA GLY A 59 9.48 -11.79 -0.93
C GLY A 59 10.34 -11.98 -2.16
N ARG A 60 9.74 -12.41 -3.30
CA ARG A 60 10.54 -12.65 -4.51
C ARG A 60 11.03 -11.38 -5.17
N TYR A 61 10.20 -10.32 -5.22
CA TYR A 61 10.52 -9.11 -5.97
C TYR A 61 10.59 -7.89 -5.07
N SER A 62 11.52 -6.98 -5.41
CA SER A 62 11.50 -5.58 -4.99
C SER A 62 11.39 -4.70 -6.22
N PHE A 63 10.54 -3.67 -6.15
CA PHE A 63 10.30 -2.73 -7.21
C PHE A 63 10.72 -1.33 -6.77
N ILE A 64 11.47 -0.62 -7.61
CA ILE A 64 11.87 0.77 -7.38
C ILE A 64 11.45 1.57 -8.60
N GLY A 65 10.79 2.71 -8.39
CA GLY A 65 10.43 3.64 -9.45
C GLY A 65 11.11 4.99 -9.25
N THR A 66 11.58 5.58 -10.34
CA THR A 66 12.23 6.90 -10.33
C THR A 66 11.88 7.71 -11.57
N GLU A 67 12.05 9.02 -11.48
CA GLU A 67 11.73 10.00 -12.51
C GLU A 67 10.25 9.91 -12.93
N PRO A 68 9.32 10.52 -12.18
CA PRO A 68 7.90 10.50 -12.51
C PRO A 68 7.63 11.04 -13.92
N LEU A 69 7.06 10.18 -14.77
CA LEU A 69 6.60 10.48 -16.13
C LEU A 69 5.20 11.11 -16.11
N ALA A 70 4.36 10.63 -15.17
CA ALA A 70 3.02 11.14 -14.99
C ALA A 70 2.62 11.07 -13.51
N SER A 71 1.68 11.94 -13.13
CA SER A 71 1.07 11.96 -11.80
C SER A 71 -0.41 12.30 -11.88
N LEU A 72 -1.15 11.80 -10.89
CA LEU A 72 -2.56 12.09 -10.66
C LEU A 72 -2.76 12.39 -9.17
N THR A 73 -3.36 13.54 -8.86
CA THR A 73 -3.88 13.86 -7.53
C THR A 73 -5.36 14.19 -7.66
N ALA A 74 -6.22 13.27 -7.23
CA ALA A 74 -7.67 13.42 -7.35
C ALA A 74 -8.30 13.77 -6.00
N TYR A 75 -9.14 14.78 -6.01
CA TYR A 75 -9.96 15.28 -4.90
C TYR A 75 -11.42 14.87 -5.09
N SER A 76 -12.31 15.32 -4.22
CA SER A 76 -13.73 14.91 -4.26
C SER A 76 -14.45 15.21 -5.58
N LYS A 77 -14.07 16.28 -6.29
CA LYS A 77 -14.77 16.79 -7.50
C LYS A 77 -13.84 17.05 -8.69
N GLN A 78 -12.55 17.11 -8.45
CA GLN A 78 -11.54 17.48 -9.45
C GLN A 78 -10.26 16.70 -9.25
N ALA A 79 -9.37 16.73 -10.23
CA ALA A 79 -8.04 16.18 -10.13
C ALA A 79 -7.04 17.03 -10.90
N ASP A 80 -5.82 17.07 -10.37
CA ASP A 80 -4.64 17.56 -11.05
C ASP A 80 -3.91 16.40 -11.70
N ILE A 81 -3.62 16.51 -12.98
CA ILE A 81 -2.99 15.47 -13.78
C ILE A 81 -1.76 16.09 -14.44
N SER A 82 -0.64 15.38 -14.41
CA SER A 82 0.55 15.69 -15.21
C SER A 82 0.93 14.48 -16.03
N ILE A 83 1.14 14.63 -17.33
CA ILE A 83 1.65 13.57 -18.23
C ILE A 83 2.74 14.17 -19.10
N ALA A 84 3.95 13.62 -19.06
CA ALA A 84 5.12 14.09 -19.80
C ALA A 84 5.37 15.60 -19.66
N GLY A 85 5.17 16.14 -18.45
CA GLY A 85 5.32 17.56 -18.13
C GLY A 85 4.15 18.46 -18.54
N CYS A 86 3.12 17.93 -19.18
CA CYS A 86 1.89 18.67 -19.51
C CYS A 86 0.90 18.55 -18.37
N ALA A 87 0.62 19.69 -17.68
CA ALA A 87 -0.37 19.74 -16.61
C ALA A 87 -1.79 19.95 -17.17
N ALA A 88 -2.76 19.27 -16.59
CA ALA A 88 -4.17 19.38 -16.91
C ALA A 88 -5.03 19.21 -15.66
N GLN A 89 -6.24 19.74 -15.69
CA GLN A 89 -7.25 19.48 -14.66
C GLN A 89 -8.41 18.67 -15.23
N ALA A 90 -8.93 17.75 -14.43
CA ALA A 90 -10.12 16.97 -14.77
C ALA A 90 -11.18 17.15 -13.70
N ALA A 91 -12.45 17.22 -14.11
CA ALA A 91 -13.59 17.24 -13.20
C ALA A 91 -14.30 15.88 -13.23
N GLY A 92 -14.77 15.42 -12.08
CA GLY A 92 -15.51 14.16 -11.98
C GLY A 92 -15.22 13.38 -10.71
N LYS A 93 -15.77 12.17 -10.66
CA LYS A 93 -15.52 11.24 -9.53
C LYS A 93 -14.09 10.68 -9.59
N PRO A 94 -13.36 10.66 -8.47
CA PRO A 94 -11.95 10.22 -8.41
C PRO A 94 -11.65 8.88 -9.09
N HIS A 95 -12.45 7.85 -8.84
CA HIS A 95 -12.23 6.53 -9.45
C HIS A 95 -12.40 6.53 -10.97
N LEU A 96 -13.35 7.33 -11.51
CA LEU A 96 -13.54 7.46 -12.96
C LEU A 96 -12.39 8.24 -13.60
N ILE A 97 -11.84 9.22 -12.88
CA ILE A 97 -10.66 9.95 -13.33
C ILE A 97 -9.44 9.02 -13.33
N LEU A 98 -9.24 8.20 -12.28
CA LEU A 98 -8.17 7.20 -12.24
C LEU A 98 -8.29 6.22 -13.42
N LYS A 99 -9.49 5.72 -13.70
CA LYS A 99 -9.73 4.82 -14.84
C LYS A 99 -9.31 5.46 -16.16
N LYS A 100 -9.75 6.69 -16.42
CA LYS A 100 -9.35 7.46 -17.61
C LYS A 100 -7.86 7.79 -17.65
N PHE A 101 -7.24 8.04 -16.49
CA PHE A 101 -5.80 8.29 -16.40
C PHE A 101 -5.02 7.05 -16.84
N LEU A 102 -5.41 5.86 -16.35
CA LEU A 102 -4.77 4.59 -16.73
C LEU A 102 -4.96 4.24 -18.22
N GLU A 103 -6.09 4.61 -18.82
CA GLU A 103 -6.39 4.39 -20.25
C GLU A 103 -5.42 5.11 -21.21
N ASN A 104 -4.66 6.15 -20.73
CA ASN A 104 -3.61 6.79 -21.53
C ASN A 104 -2.39 5.89 -21.77
N PHE A 105 -2.26 4.81 -21.01
CA PHE A 105 -1.09 3.96 -21.00
C PHE A 105 -1.48 2.53 -21.37
N SER A 106 -1.22 2.13 -22.61
CA SER A 106 -1.39 0.74 -23.03
C SER A 106 -0.02 0.09 -23.27
N MET A 107 0.22 -1.06 -22.64
CA MET A 107 1.49 -1.78 -22.68
C MET A 107 1.27 -3.24 -23.09
N PRO A 108 2.13 -3.83 -23.95
CA PRO A 108 2.01 -5.23 -24.34
C PRO A 108 2.30 -6.19 -23.19
N ASN A 109 1.59 -7.31 -23.15
CA ASN A 109 1.93 -8.41 -22.26
C ASN A 109 3.05 -9.25 -22.89
N LEU A 110 4.29 -9.02 -22.48
CA LEU A 110 5.48 -9.71 -22.97
C LEU A 110 5.92 -10.77 -21.95
N PRO A 111 6.17 -12.03 -22.35
CA PRO A 111 6.40 -13.16 -21.43
C PRO A 111 7.61 -13.00 -20.50
N GLU A 112 8.63 -12.25 -20.94
CA GLU A 112 9.86 -12.07 -20.15
C GLU A 112 9.77 -10.94 -19.12
N LEU A 113 8.66 -10.17 -19.09
CA LEU A 113 8.51 -9.08 -18.13
C LEU A 113 8.15 -9.61 -16.73
N PRO A 114 8.62 -8.92 -15.68
CA PRO A 114 8.24 -9.25 -14.31
C PRO A 114 6.76 -8.95 -14.04
N PRO A 115 6.20 -9.40 -12.91
CA PRO A 115 4.79 -9.16 -12.55
C PRO A 115 4.38 -7.68 -12.59
N PHE A 116 5.29 -6.79 -12.21
CA PHE A 116 5.14 -5.34 -12.38
C PHE A 116 6.30 -4.81 -13.21
N ALA A 117 6.01 -4.34 -14.40
CA ALA A 117 6.99 -3.79 -15.34
C ALA A 117 6.72 -2.32 -15.71
N GLY A 118 5.62 -1.76 -15.21
CA GLY A 118 5.20 -0.38 -15.43
C GLY A 118 3.73 -0.20 -15.08
N GLY A 119 3.42 0.95 -14.49
CA GLY A 119 2.08 1.23 -14.01
C GLY A 119 2.04 2.45 -13.10
N ALA A 120 0.88 2.71 -12.54
CA ALA A 120 0.67 3.76 -11.55
C ALA A 120 0.83 3.18 -10.13
N VAL A 121 1.68 3.80 -9.33
CA VAL A 121 1.94 3.44 -7.92
C VAL A 121 1.46 4.57 -7.02
N GLY A 122 0.78 4.24 -5.94
CA GLY A 122 0.29 5.25 -5.02
C GLY A 122 -0.72 4.72 -4.02
N TYR A 123 -1.67 5.58 -3.64
CA TYR A 123 -2.68 5.24 -2.66
C TYR A 123 -4.08 5.73 -3.05
N ALA A 124 -5.10 5.05 -2.50
CA ALA A 124 -6.46 5.53 -2.40
C ALA A 124 -6.78 5.75 -0.91
N ALA A 125 -7.16 6.96 -0.53
CA ALA A 125 -7.56 7.30 0.83
C ALA A 125 -8.87 6.61 1.22
N TYR A 126 -9.12 6.42 2.51
CA TYR A 126 -10.34 5.80 3.02
C TYR A 126 -11.61 6.47 2.49
N GLU A 127 -11.61 7.79 2.41
CA GLU A 127 -12.71 8.60 1.92
C GLU A 127 -13.00 8.43 0.42
N SER A 128 -12.10 7.78 -0.33
CA SER A 128 -12.34 7.43 -1.74
C SER A 128 -13.61 6.61 -1.94
N VAL A 129 -14.04 5.88 -0.90
CA VAL A 129 -15.29 5.11 -0.92
C VAL A 129 -16.48 5.94 -1.36
N ALA A 130 -16.55 7.22 -1.03
CA ALA A 130 -17.62 8.13 -1.44
C ALA A 130 -17.74 8.32 -2.96
N SER A 131 -16.70 7.92 -3.71
CA SER A 131 -16.77 7.99 -5.18
C SER A 131 -17.69 6.94 -5.78
N TRP A 132 -17.86 5.79 -5.13
CA TRP A 132 -18.65 4.65 -5.65
C TRP A 132 -19.72 4.14 -4.70
N GLU A 133 -19.63 4.43 -3.39
CA GLU A 133 -20.63 4.05 -2.41
C GLU A 133 -21.24 5.30 -1.76
N ARG A 134 -22.51 5.25 -1.39
CA ARG A 134 -23.17 6.34 -0.68
C ARG A 134 -23.05 6.10 0.82
N VAL A 135 -22.22 6.90 1.49
CA VAL A 135 -22.04 6.89 2.94
C VAL A 135 -22.60 8.18 3.51
N TYR A 136 -23.62 8.08 4.34
CA TYR A 136 -24.26 9.26 4.95
C TYR A 136 -23.35 9.87 6.03
N GLY A 137 -23.41 11.20 6.16
CA GLY A 137 -22.64 11.93 7.17
C GLY A 137 -21.19 12.19 6.78
N LEU A 138 -20.68 11.56 5.73
CA LEU A 138 -19.31 11.75 5.27
C LEU A 138 -19.10 13.18 4.74
N ASN A 139 -18.29 13.95 5.46
CA ASN A 139 -17.82 15.26 5.04
C ASN A 139 -16.35 15.18 4.62
N ILE A 140 -16.09 15.36 3.34
CA ILE A 140 -14.74 15.28 2.77
C ILE A 140 -14.20 16.69 2.58
N PRO A 141 -13.07 17.07 3.22
CA PRO A 141 -12.40 18.32 2.93
C PRO A 141 -12.07 18.45 1.44
N ASP A 142 -12.29 19.61 0.86
CA ASP A 142 -12.07 19.84 -0.58
C ASP A 142 -10.58 19.70 -0.98
N ASP A 143 -9.67 19.90 -0.03
CA ASP A 143 -8.21 19.80 -0.17
C ASP A 143 -7.64 18.42 0.20
N LEU A 144 -8.47 17.48 0.63
CA LEU A 144 -8.03 16.10 0.93
C LEU A 144 -7.81 15.33 -0.36
N PRO A 145 -6.57 14.89 -0.69
CA PRO A 145 -6.34 13.99 -1.80
C PRO A 145 -6.95 12.62 -1.53
N LEU A 146 -7.89 12.21 -2.38
CA LEU A 146 -8.57 10.92 -2.29
C LEU A 146 -7.79 9.82 -3.01
N ILE A 147 -7.17 10.15 -4.13
CA ILE A 147 -6.31 9.23 -4.88
C ILE A 147 -5.06 10.00 -5.31
N GLU A 148 -3.90 9.47 -5.00
CA GLU A 148 -2.64 10.03 -5.43
C GLU A 148 -1.76 8.93 -6.02
N MET A 149 -1.41 9.08 -7.30
CA MET A 149 -0.68 8.07 -8.09
C MET A 149 0.47 8.72 -8.86
N MET A 150 1.57 7.98 -9.01
CA MET A 150 2.68 8.34 -9.89
C MET A 150 2.97 7.19 -10.86
N VAL A 151 3.38 7.56 -12.07
CA VAL A 151 3.95 6.67 -13.09
C VAL A 151 5.40 7.05 -13.25
N CYS A 152 6.32 6.17 -12.93
CA CYS A 152 7.76 6.42 -13.09
C CYS A 152 8.26 5.98 -14.47
N LYS A 153 9.19 6.74 -15.04
CA LYS A 153 9.85 6.44 -16.32
C LYS A 153 10.72 5.20 -16.21
N TYR A 154 11.43 5.05 -15.09
CA TYR A 154 12.30 3.91 -14.86
C TYR A 154 11.76 3.06 -13.74
N ILE A 155 11.68 1.75 -14.03
CA ILE A 155 11.32 0.73 -13.05
C ILE A 155 12.52 -0.23 -12.90
N ILE A 156 12.98 -0.42 -11.69
CA ILE A 156 14.02 -1.35 -11.33
C ILE A 156 13.38 -2.51 -10.59
N VAL A 157 13.56 -3.72 -11.09
CA VAL A 157 12.96 -4.92 -10.52
C VAL A 157 14.07 -5.88 -10.09
N MET A 158 14.21 -6.08 -8.79
CA MET A 158 15.11 -7.11 -8.23
C MET A 158 14.34 -8.40 -8.03
N ASP A 159 14.81 -9.49 -8.64
CA ASP A 159 14.33 -10.85 -8.39
C ASP A 159 15.29 -11.53 -7.39
N HIS A 160 14.85 -11.67 -6.15
CA HIS A 160 15.65 -12.25 -5.08
C HIS A 160 15.85 -13.76 -5.22
N LEU A 161 15.03 -14.44 -6.05
CA LEU A 161 15.17 -15.86 -6.31
C LEU A 161 16.31 -16.15 -7.29
N THR A 162 16.42 -15.33 -8.34
CA THR A 162 17.44 -15.49 -9.40
C THR A 162 18.65 -14.60 -9.19
N HIS A 163 18.63 -13.71 -8.16
CA HIS A 163 19.67 -12.71 -7.92
C HIS A 163 19.95 -11.83 -9.14
N SER A 164 18.91 -11.54 -9.91
CA SER A 164 18.98 -10.68 -11.08
C SER A 164 18.21 -9.39 -10.90
N THR A 165 18.60 -8.35 -11.62
CA THR A 165 17.88 -7.09 -11.64
C THR A 165 17.56 -6.70 -13.06
N ARG A 166 16.32 -6.31 -13.32
CA ARG A 166 15.91 -5.70 -14.58
C ARG A 166 15.79 -4.20 -14.43
N LEU A 167 16.49 -3.46 -15.27
CA LEU A 167 16.31 -2.03 -15.46
C LEU A 167 15.38 -1.83 -16.63
N ILE A 168 14.23 -1.22 -16.40
CA ILE A 168 13.17 -1.00 -17.39
C ILE A 168 13.02 0.49 -17.61
N ASN A 169 13.10 0.92 -18.86
CA ASN A 169 12.71 2.26 -19.30
C ASN A 169 11.34 2.17 -19.97
N LEU A 170 10.37 2.90 -19.45
CA LEU A 170 9.04 3.03 -20.04
C LEU A 170 9.04 4.15 -21.07
N VAL A 171 9.10 3.77 -22.31
CA VAL A 171 9.08 4.71 -23.44
C VAL A 171 7.64 5.07 -23.76
N GLN A 172 7.24 6.29 -23.44
CA GLN A 172 5.93 6.82 -23.85
C GLN A 172 6.02 7.35 -25.28
N LEU A 173 5.31 6.71 -26.19
CA LEU A 173 5.31 7.07 -27.61
C LEU A 173 4.36 8.23 -27.86
N GLN A 174 4.88 9.28 -28.48
CA GLN A 174 4.08 10.42 -28.94
C GLN A 174 3.61 10.19 -30.38
N PRO A 175 2.43 10.71 -30.77
CA PRO A 175 2.01 10.65 -32.17
C PRO A 175 3.06 11.23 -33.13
N GLY A 176 3.49 10.42 -34.10
CA GLY A 176 4.51 10.81 -35.07
C GLY A 176 5.98 10.61 -34.60
N ALA A 177 6.19 10.06 -33.41
CA ALA A 177 7.53 9.69 -32.94
C ALA A 177 8.16 8.63 -33.85
N ARG A 178 9.49 8.70 -34.03
CA ARG A 178 10.27 7.68 -34.73
C ARG A 178 10.63 6.57 -33.75
N ALA A 179 9.87 5.50 -33.70
CA ALA A 179 10.05 4.40 -32.73
C ALA A 179 11.51 3.91 -32.64
N ALA A 180 12.21 3.82 -33.78
CA ALA A 180 13.61 3.41 -33.80
C ALA A 180 14.56 4.39 -33.09
N ALA A 181 14.26 5.68 -33.11
CA ALA A 181 15.05 6.70 -32.41
C ALA A 181 14.77 6.70 -30.92
N GLU A 182 13.49 6.56 -30.54
CA GLU A 182 13.07 6.41 -29.14
C GLU A 182 13.70 5.17 -28.49
N TYR A 183 13.79 4.06 -29.22
CA TYR A 183 14.47 2.85 -28.76
C TYR A 183 15.97 3.10 -28.50
N ASP A 184 16.67 3.73 -29.44
CA ASP A 184 18.10 4.03 -29.29
C ASP A 184 18.36 4.98 -28.12
N GLN A 185 17.49 5.97 -27.93
CA GLN A 185 17.54 6.87 -26.78
C GLN A 185 17.32 6.11 -25.47
N ALA A 186 16.32 5.23 -25.40
CA ALA A 186 16.04 4.42 -24.22
C ALA A 186 17.24 3.56 -23.81
N LEU A 187 17.97 3.00 -24.79
CA LEU A 187 19.21 2.25 -24.53
C LEU A 187 20.31 3.11 -23.93
N GLN A 188 20.47 4.34 -24.43
CA GLN A 188 21.46 5.29 -23.90
C GLN A 188 21.12 5.70 -22.45
N GLU A 189 19.85 5.97 -22.18
CA GLU A 189 19.37 6.31 -20.83
C GLU A 189 19.58 5.17 -19.85
N LEU A 190 19.25 3.92 -20.24
CA LEU A 190 19.53 2.73 -19.43
C LEU A 190 21.03 2.53 -19.16
N ALA A 191 21.88 2.80 -20.15
CA ALA A 191 23.33 2.77 -19.93
C ALA A 191 23.79 3.83 -18.90
N GLY A 192 23.14 5.00 -18.88
CA GLY A 192 23.35 6.03 -17.87
C GLY A 192 22.94 5.56 -16.45
N LEU A 193 21.79 4.90 -16.30
CA LEU A 193 21.38 4.32 -15.02
C LEU A 193 22.34 3.24 -14.53
N MET A 194 22.81 2.39 -15.43
CA MET A 194 23.85 1.39 -15.12
C MET A 194 25.14 2.02 -14.62
N ALA A 195 25.56 3.16 -15.21
CA ALA A 195 26.73 3.89 -14.75
C ALA A 195 26.54 4.46 -13.34
N LYS A 196 25.33 4.96 -13.02
CA LYS A 196 24.98 5.41 -11.65
C LYS A 196 25.04 4.25 -10.64
N LEU A 197 24.54 3.06 -11.00
CA LEU A 197 24.59 1.88 -10.12
C LEU A 197 26.01 1.44 -9.76
N LYS A 198 26.99 1.64 -10.66
CA LYS A 198 28.39 1.31 -10.40
C LYS A 198 29.08 2.30 -9.45
N GLN A 199 28.48 3.46 -9.17
CA GLN A 199 29.03 4.41 -8.21
C GLN A 199 28.90 3.86 -6.77
N PRO A 200 29.85 4.19 -5.89
CA PRO A 200 29.70 3.84 -4.47
C PRO A 200 28.48 4.55 -3.88
N VAL A 201 27.84 3.93 -2.90
CA VAL A 201 26.79 4.60 -2.12
C VAL A 201 27.46 5.64 -1.22
N ILE A 202 27.20 6.90 -1.49
CA ILE A 202 27.56 8.00 -0.59
C ILE A 202 26.28 8.39 0.12
N LEU A 203 26.15 7.99 1.40
CA LEU A 203 25.00 8.37 2.20
C LEU A 203 25.15 9.85 2.59
N PRO A 204 24.21 10.73 2.24
CA PRO A 204 24.18 12.09 2.75
C PRO A 204 24.16 12.07 4.29
N GLU A 205 24.71 13.12 4.93
CA GLU A 205 24.75 13.21 6.40
C GLU A 205 23.34 13.08 7.02
N ALA A 206 22.31 13.62 6.36
CA ALA A 206 20.92 13.51 6.79
C ALA A 206 20.39 12.06 6.89
N TYR A 207 21.03 11.11 6.24
CA TYR A 207 20.69 9.68 6.26
C TYR A 207 21.55 8.85 7.22
N GLN A 208 22.58 9.47 7.83
CA GLN A 208 23.39 8.78 8.82
C GLN A 208 22.63 8.75 10.14
N GLU A 209 22.60 7.58 10.76
CA GLU A 209 21.98 7.41 12.07
C GLU A 209 22.68 8.32 13.08
N GLY A 210 21.91 9.16 13.77
CA GLY A 210 22.43 10.08 14.80
C GLY A 210 22.83 11.48 14.33
N ASN A 211 22.77 11.81 13.05
CA ASN A 211 23.15 13.16 12.62
C ASN A 211 21.94 14.11 12.58
N GLN A 212 21.84 14.99 13.58
CA GLN A 212 20.83 16.03 13.71
C GLN A 212 21.21 17.35 13.00
N ALA A 213 22.23 17.34 12.14
CA ALA A 213 22.70 18.53 11.43
C ALA A 213 21.68 19.00 10.39
N GLY A 214 20.86 19.95 10.77
CA GLY A 214 19.87 20.62 9.89
C GLY A 214 18.54 20.93 10.56
N LEU A 215 18.22 20.35 11.70
CA LEU A 215 17.00 20.63 12.45
C LEU A 215 17.35 21.54 13.67
N SER A 216 17.63 22.81 13.41
CA SER A 216 17.78 23.82 14.45
C SER A 216 16.38 24.21 14.95
N ASP A 217 15.88 23.53 15.89
CA ASP A 217 15.15 24.03 17.06
C ASP A 217 14.66 22.85 17.90
N ARG A 218 15.34 22.60 19.01
CA ARG A 218 14.90 21.62 20.00
C ARG A 218 13.78 22.25 20.84
N SER A 219 12.64 22.55 20.25
CA SER A 219 11.44 22.77 21.03
C SER A 219 10.89 21.39 21.41
N GLU A 220 10.70 21.18 22.68
CA GLU A 220 10.03 20.02 23.26
C GLU A 220 8.73 19.78 22.48
N ILE A 221 8.63 18.62 21.81
CA ILE A 221 7.34 18.18 21.30
C ILE A 221 6.63 17.63 22.53
N SER A 222 5.98 18.54 23.24
CA SER A 222 4.88 18.18 24.09
C SER A 222 3.81 17.55 23.20
N PHE A 223 3.29 16.39 23.56
CA PHE A 223 1.91 16.06 23.20
C PHE A 223 1.07 17.24 23.68
N GLU A 224 0.71 18.15 22.78
CA GLU A 224 -0.12 19.31 23.14
C GLU A 224 -1.52 18.90 23.57
N GLN A 225 -1.80 17.59 23.56
CA GLN A 225 -3.06 17.05 24.03
C GLN A 225 -2.81 16.17 25.26
N ASP A 226 -3.55 16.44 26.31
CA ASP A 226 -3.57 15.64 27.52
C ASP A 226 -3.88 14.16 27.19
N GLU A 227 -2.91 13.26 27.35
CA GLU A 227 -3.05 11.82 27.03
C GLU A 227 -4.23 11.21 27.76
N ALA A 228 -4.54 11.68 28.98
CA ALA A 228 -5.69 11.22 29.76
C ALA A 228 -7.01 11.62 29.12
N LEU A 229 -7.12 12.84 28.60
CA LEU A 229 -8.31 13.30 27.87
C LEU A 229 -8.52 12.51 26.59
N LEU A 230 -7.43 12.25 25.85
CA LEU A 230 -7.49 11.49 24.62
C LEU A 230 -7.86 10.03 24.86
N LYS A 231 -7.36 9.43 25.94
CA LYS A 231 -7.76 8.08 26.37
C LYS A 231 -9.24 8.03 26.68
N GLN A 232 -9.73 8.99 27.48
CA GLN A 232 -11.14 9.05 27.86
C GLN A 232 -12.07 9.26 26.67
N ASP A 233 -11.67 10.11 25.70
CA ASP A 233 -12.43 10.30 24.47
C ASP A 233 -12.55 9.01 23.65
N TYR A 234 -11.46 8.27 23.49
CA TYR A 234 -11.50 6.96 22.79
C TYR A 234 -12.39 5.95 23.53
N ILE A 235 -12.30 5.86 24.85
CA ILE A 235 -13.14 4.99 25.68
C ILE A 235 -14.63 5.34 25.48
N ASN A 236 -14.98 6.62 25.51
CA ASN A 236 -16.36 7.08 25.30
C ASN A 236 -16.88 6.69 23.90
N ARG A 237 -16.03 6.81 22.86
CA ARG A 237 -16.39 6.37 21.48
C ARG A 237 -16.63 4.87 21.40
N VAL A 238 -15.83 4.05 22.12
CA VAL A 238 -16.04 2.61 22.20
C VAL A 238 -17.38 2.28 22.88
N GLU A 239 -17.73 2.97 23.95
CA GLU A 239 -19.02 2.80 24.63
C GLU A 239 -20.18 3.14 23.69
N GLN A 240 -20.11 4.27 22.97
CA GLN A 240 -21.13 4.65 21.98
C GLN A 240 -21.23 3.62 20.83
N ALA A 241 -20.10 3.09 20.36
CA ALA A 241 -20.12 2.04 19.36
C ALA A 241 -20.83 0.77 19.85
N LYS A 242 -20.67 0.41 21.13
CA LYS A 242 -21.38 -0.72 21.75
C LYS A 242 -22.88 -0.47 21.83
N GLU A 243 -23.33 0.79 21.99
CA GLU A 243 -24.76 1.13 21.92
C GLU A 243 -25.34 0.84 20.54
N TYR A 244 -24.63 1.17 19.43
CA TYR A 244 -25.04 0.81 18.08
C TYR A 244 -25.10 -0.71 17.85
N ILE A 245 -24.14 -1.45 18.43
CA ILE A 245 -24.16 -2.92 18.38
C ILE A 245 -25.36 -3.48 19.13
N ALA A 246 -25.63 -2.97 20.34
CA ALA A 246 -26.79 -3.39 21.16
C ALA A 246 -28.11 -3.02 20.50
N ALA A 247 -28.17 -1.91 19.75
CA ALA A 247 -29.37 -1.53 18.97
C ALA A 247 -29.58 -2.41 17.73
N GLY A 248 -28.56 -3.21 17.31
CA GLY A 248 -28.62 -4.08 16.14
C GLY A 248 -28.28 -3.39 14.83
N ASP A 249 -27.69 -2.20 14.88
CA ASP A 249 -27.26 -1.45 13.69
C ASP A 249 -26.08 -2.13 12.98
N ILE A 250 -25.14 -2.67 13.77
CA ILE A 250 -23.89 -3.30 13.31
C ILE A 250 -23.52 -4.48 14.21
N PHE A 251 -22.70 -5.39 13.69
CA PHE A 251 -22.07 -6.46 14.47
C PHE A 251 -20.68 -6.07 14.97
N GLN A 252 -19.97 -5.28 14.15
CA GLN A 252 -18.60 -4.84 14.40
C GLN A 252 -18.36 -3.47 13.75
N VAL A 253 -17.55 -2.64 14.42
CA VAL A 253 -17.02 -1.39 13.86
C VAL A 253 -15.56 -1.22 14.27
N VAL A 254 -14.72 -0.72 13.36
CA VAL A 254 -13.31 -0.45 13.66
C VAL A 254 -13.13 1.04 13.93
N LEU A 255 -12.92 1.40 15.18
CA LEU A 255 -12.62 2.76 15.60
C LEU A 255 -11.12 3.00 15.64
N SER A 256 -10.69 4.16 15.14
CA SER A 256 -9.28 4.51 15.06
C SER A 256 -8.98 5.89 15.67
N ARG A 257 -7.70 6.14 15.89
CA ARG A 257 -7.20 7.39 16.41
C ARG A 257 -5.88 7.78 15.77
N PRO A 258 -5.69 9.07 15.39
CA PRO A 258 -4.41 9.60 14.97
C PRO A 258 -3.52 9.97 16.16
N PHE A 259 -2.20 9.86 15.95
CA PHE A 259 -1.14 10.36 16.80
C PHE A 259 -0.21 11.22 15.93
N HIS A 260 0.08 12.43 16.37
CA HIS A 260 0.85 13.38 15.60
C HIS A 260 2.22 13.60 16.21
N TYR A 261 3.25 13.62 15.38
CA TYR A 261 4.64 13.82 15.75
C TYR A 261 5.29 14.80 14.79
N LYS A 262 6.39 15.42 15.24
CA LYS A 262 7.26 16.20 14.35
C LYS A 262 8.31 15.27 13.74
N LEU A 263 8.53 15.40 12.44
CA LEU A 263 9.59 14.68 11.74
C LEU A 263 10.97 15.10 12.27
N THR A 264 11.73 14.15 12.73
CA THR A 264 13.07 14.38 13.35
C THR A 264 14.19 13.71 12.57
N GLN A 265 13.84 12.88 11.59
CA GLN A 265 14.77 12.13 10.74
C GLN A 265 14.31 12.17 9.29
N HIS A 266 15.21 11.85 8.37
CA HIS A 266 14.85 11.68 6.98
C HIS A 266 13.82 10.54 6.81
N PRO A 267 12.73 10.73 6.05
CA PRO A 267 11.66 9.72 5.89
C PRO A 267 12.17 8.35 5.45
N PHE A 268 13.16 8.31 4.54
CA PHE A 268 13.76 7.04 4.10
C PHE A 268 14.60 6.35 5.19
N ALA A 269 15.16 7.09 6.15
CA ALA A 269 15.81 6.49 7.31
C ALA A 269 14.78 5.79 8.20
N LEU A 270 13.60 6.39 8.39
CA LEU A 270 12.46 5.74 9.07
C LEU A 270 12.03 4.46 8.36
N TYR A 271 11.97 4.45 7.02
CA TYR A 271 11.68 3.24 6.23
C TYR A 271 12.69 2.12 6.49
N ARG A 272 13.99 2.43 6.48
CA ARG A 272 15.05 1.43 6.74
C ARG A 272 14.92 0.82 8.14
N ARG A 273 14.62 1.62 9.15
CA ARG A 273 14.40 1.15 10.52
C ARG A 273 13.11 0.34 10.64
N LEU A 274 12.02 0.80 10.02
CA LEU A 274 10.74 0.07 9.98
C LEU A 274 10.92 -1.32 9.35
N ARG A 275 11.67 -1.40 8.26
CA ARG A 275 12.00 -2.64 7.56
C ARG A 275 12.71 -3.68 8.45
N GLN A 276 13.53 -3.21 9.39
CA GLN A 276 14.22 -4.07 10.36
C GLN A 276 13.33 -4.42 11.55
N ALA A 277 12.57 -3.45 12.06
CA ALA A 277 11.76 -3.62 13.27
C ALA A 277 10.47 -4.41 13.03
N ASN A 278 9.86 -4.26 11.86
CA ASN A 278 8.55 -4.86 11.53
C ASN A 278 8.48 -5.34 10.07
N PRO A 279 9.28 -6.36 9.69
CA PRO A 279 9.20 -6.93 8.34
C PRO A 279 7.79 -7.44 8.06
N SER A 280 7.23 -7.08 6.90
CA SER A 280 5.84 -7.36 6.51
C SER A 280 5.72 -7.71 5.04
N PRO A 281 4.62 -8.37 4.61
CA PRO A 281 4.40 -8.75 3.21
C PRO A 281 4.40 -7.55 2.26
N TYR A 282 3.95 -6.39 2.74
CA TYR A 282 3.90 -5.14 1.96
C TYR A 282 4.70 -4.07 2.68
N MET A 283 5.97 -3.95 2.31
CA MET A 283 6.84 -2.86 2.74
C MET A 283 6.88 -1.81 1.64
N PHE A 284 6.67 -0.56 1.99
CA PHE A 284 6.67 0.51 1.00
C PHE A 284 7.22 1.83 1.56
N TYR A 285 7.93 2.53 0.68
CA TYR A 285 8.23 3.93 0.80
C TYR A 285 7.83 4.61 -0.50
N ILE A 286 6.92 5.57 -0.44
CA ILE A 286 6.47 6.33 -1.60
C ILE A 286 6.69 7.81 -1.28
N ASN A 287 7.47 8.46 -2.14
CA ASN A 287 7.79 9.89 -2.02
C ASN A 287 7.12 10.65 -3.17
N PHE A 288 6.09 11.42 -2.86
CA PHE A 288 5.40 12.29 -3.81
C PHE A 288 6.01 13.71 -3.88
N GLY A 289 7.07 13.99 -3.11
CA GLY A 289 7.68 15.30 -2.90
C GLY A 289 7.40 15.79 -1.49
N ASP A 290 6.34 16.57 -1.29
CA ASP A 290 5.99 17.12 0.03
C ASP A 290 5.39 16.07 0.95
N LYS A 291 4.74 15.04 0.41
CA LYS A 291 4.13 13.93 1.15
C LYS A 291 4.89 12.63 0.94
N GLN A 292 5.12 11.89 2.03
CA GLN A 292 5.69 10.55 1.99
C GLN A 292 4.84 9.55 2.77
N LEU A 293 4.76 8.32 2.25
CA LEU A 293 4.19 7.18 2.95
C LEU A 293 5.30 6.17 3.28
N VAL A 294 5.40 5.79 4.55
CA VAL A 294 6.37 4.81 5.06
C VAL A 294 5.61 3.70 5.75
N GLY A 295 5.50 2.54 5.16
CA GLY A 295 4.59 1.51 5.66
C GLY A 295 5.15 0.09 5.66
N ALA A 296 4.55 -0.72 6.56
CA ALA A 296 4.80 -2.14 6.76
C ALA A 296 3.46 -2.87 6.96
N SER A 297 2.65 -2.93 5.90
CA SER A 297 1.33 -3.53 5.99
C SER A 297 1.41 -5.06 5.97
N PRO A 298 0.75 -5.74 6.92
CA PRO A 298 0.69 -7.19 6.94
C PRO A 298 -0.41 -7.76 6.04
N GLU A 299 -1.33 -6.92 5.54
CA GLU A 299 -2.61 -7.39 5.00
C GLU A 299 -2.86 -6.92 3.58
N ARG A 300 -3.06 -7.90 2.68
CA ARG A 300 -3.52 -7.66 1.31
C ARG A 300 -4.96 -7.16 1.32
N LEU A 301 -5.23 -6.09 0.56
CA LEU A 301 -6.60 -5.71 0.27
C LEU A 301 -7.15 -6.57 -0.87
N VAL A 302 -6.57 -6.47 -2.05
CA VAL A 302 -6.94 -7.25 -3.22
C VAL A 302 -5.81 -7.30 -4.24
N LYS A 303 -5.64 -8.46 -4.88
CA LYS A 303 -4.73 -8.67 -6.02
C LYS A 303 -5.55 -9.10 -7.23
N LEU A 304 -5.21 -8.55 -8.39
CA LEU A 304 -5.69 -8.99 -9.70
C LEU A 304 -4.48 -9.35 -10.56
N GLU A 305 -4.41 -10.58 -11.03
CA GLU A 305 -3.32 -11.08 -11.86
C GLU A 305 -3.89 -12.00 -12.94
N ASP A 306 -3.68 -11.63 -14.19
CA ASP A 306 -4.14 -12.38 -15.37
C ASP A 306 -5.64 -12.77 -15.33
N GLY A 307 -6.47 -11.82 -14.85
CA GLY A 307 -7.91 -12.00 -14.72
C GLY A 307 -8.35 -12.77 -13.48
N LYS A 308 -7.45 -13.35 -12.68
CA LYS A 308 -7.77 -13.95 -11.39
C LYS A 308 -7.67 -12.90 -10.28
N VAL A 309 -8.78 -12.68 -9.57
CA VAL A 309 -8.82 -11.82 -8.37
C VAL A 309 -8.66 -12.67 -7.12
N LEU A 310 -7.97 -12.10 -6.12
CA LEU A 310 -7.61 -12.77 -4.88
C LEU A 310 -7.68 -11.79 -3.70
N THR A 311 -8.33 -12.19 -2.60
CA THR A 311 -8.24 -11.56 -1.28
C THR A 311 -7.88 -12.58 -0.22
N CYS A 312 -7.19 -12.13 0.83
CA CYS A 312 -6.69 -13.00 1.90
C CYS A 312 -7.18 -12.47 3.26
N PRO A 313 -8.39 -12.84 3.70
CA PRO A 313 -8.86 -12.52 5.03
C PRO A 313 -7.91 -13.08 6.10
N ILE A 314 -7.53 -12.23 7.05
CA ILE A 314 -6.67 -12.56 8.19
C ILE A 314 -7.39 -12.14 9.46
N ALA A 315 -7.55 -13.06 10.40
CA ALA A 315 -8.11 -12.79 11.73
C ALA A 315 -7.46 -13.71 12.77
N GLY A 316 -7.74 -13.44 14.02
CA GLY A 316 -7.17 -14.18 15.12
C GLY A 316 -5.67 -14.00 15.25
N THR A 317 -5.19 -13.83 16.46
CA THR A 317 -3.75 -13.64 16.70
C THR A 317 -3.31 -14.41 17.93
N ARG A 318 -2.19 -15.13 17.79
CA ARG A 318 -1.46 -15.69 18.95
C ARG A 318 0.03 -15.34 18.77
N ARG A 319 0.74 -15.17 19.88
CA ARG A 319 2.20 -15.00 19.85
C ARG A 319 2.87 -16.29 19.38
N ARG A 320 4.09 -16.18 18.91
CA ARG A 320 4.95 -17.35 18.67
C ARG A 320 5.36 -17.96 20.01
N GLY A 321 5.45 -19.27 20.03
CA GLY A 321 6.03 -20.03 21.15
C GLY A 321 7.57 -20.02 21.15
N GLY A 322 8.16 -20.40 22.26
CA GLY A 322 9.61 -20.57 22.40
C GLY A 322 10.15 -21.86 21.75
N SER A 323 9.26 -22.74 21.32
CA SER A 323 9.57 -24.02 20.66
C SER A 323 8.53 -24.40 19.63
N GLN A 324 8.88 -25.33 18.72
CA GLN A 324 7.93 -25.83 17.72
C GLN A 324 6.69 -26.49 18.38
N ALA A 325 6.86 -27.21 19.47
CA ALA A 325 5.76 -27.85 20.20
C ALA A 325 4.80 -26.82 20.82
N GLU A 326 5.33 -25.73 21.39
CA GLU A 326 4.50 -24.61 21.90
C GLU A 326 3.79 -23.88 20.75
N ASP A 327 4.46 -23.68 19.61
CA ASP A 327 3.83 -23.09 18.42
C ASP A 327 2.66 -23.95 17.91
N ASP A 328 2.82 -25.26 17.90
CA ASP A 328 1.77 -26.17 17.43
C ASP A 328 0.58 -26.20 18.40
N GLN A 329 0.85 -26.17 19.71
CA GLN A 329 -0.19 -26.05 20.73
C GLN A 329 -0.97 -24.72 20.59
N LEU A 330 -0.27 -23.58 20.46
CA LEU A 330 -0.89 -22.26 20.27
C LEU A 330 -1.71 -22.19 18.99
N ALA A 331 -1.27 -22.87 17.93
CA ALA A 331 -2.01 -22.97 16.67
C ALA A 331 -3.31 -23.79 16.85
N GLU A 332 -3.25 -24.91 17.56
CA GLU A 332 -4.43 -25.71 17.88
C GLU A 332 -5.41 -24.94 18.77
N GLU A 333 -4.93 -24.24 19.79
CA GLU A 333 -5.76 -23.38 20.65
C GLU A 333 -6.45 -22.25 19.83
N LEU A 334 -5.73 -21.62 18.91
CA LEU A 334 -6.26 -20.58 18.02
C LEU A 334 -7.38 -21.13 17.12
N LEU A 335 -7.19 -22.32 16.53
CA LEU A 335 -8.19 -22.97 15.69
C LEU A 335 -9.38 -23.53 16.49
N ALA A 336 -9.21 -23.81 17.77
CA ALA A 336 -10.28 -24.27 18.66
C ALA A 336 -11.13 -23.13 19.20
N ASP A 337 -10.63 -21.88 19.15
CA ASP A 337 -11.34 -20.70 19.66
C ASP A 337 -12.57 -20.38 18.79
N ALA A 338 -13.76 -20.57 19.37
CA ALA A 338 -15.01 -20.40 18.65
C ALA A 338 -15.27 -18.94 18.23
N LYS A 339 -14.80 -17.96 19.03
CA LYS A 339 -14.94 -16.53 18.73
C LYS A 339 -14.07 -16.13 17.54
N GLU A 340 -12.79 -16.49 17.57
CA GLU A 340 -11.84 -16.20 16.50
C GLU A 340 -12.28 -16.84 15.16
N ARG A 341 -12.81 -18.07 15.21
CA ARG A 341 -13.36 -18.76 14.04
C ARG A 341 -14.62 -18.07 13.49
N ALA A 342 -15.51 -17.61 14.35
CA ALA A 342 -16.73 -16.93 13.93
C ALA A 342 -16.42 -15.57 13.27
N GLU A 343 -15.48 -14.80 13.86
CA GLU A 343 -14.99 -13.55 13.28
C GLU A 343 -14.31 -13.81 11.92
N HIS A 344 -13.45 -14.82 11.85
CA HIS A 344 -12.78 -15.17 10.60
C HIS A 344 -13.78 -15.62 9.52
N ALA A 345 -14.78 -16.42 9.86
CA ALA A 345 -15.82 -16.83 8.92
C ALA A 345 -16.60 -15.64 8.35
N MET A 346 -16.90 -14.64 9.19
CA MET A 346 -17.52 -13.39 8.74
C MET A 346 -16.65 -12.64 7.72
N LEU A 347 -15.34 -12.56 7.95
CA LEU A 347 -14.41 -11.91 7.00
C LEU A 347 -14.29 -12.69 5.69
N VAL A 348 -14.30 -14.03 5.74
CA VAL A 348 -14.31 -14.87 4.53
C VAL A 348 -15.59 -14.64 3.72
N ASP A 349 -16.75 -14.59 4.37
CA ASP A 349 -18.03 -14.34 3.70
C ASP A 349 -18.08 -12.92 3.12
N LEU A 350 -17.53 -11.93 3.81
CA LEU A 350 -17.38 -10.56 3.28
C LEU A 350 -16.51 -10.56 2.02
N GLY A 351 -15.36 -11.24 2.06
CA GLY A 351 -14.48 -11.37 0.88
C GLY A 351 -15.16 -12.07 -0.29
N ARG A 352 -15.93 -13.14 -0.02
CA ARG A 352 -16.75 -13.81 -1.05
C ARG A 352 -17.80 -12.89 -1.66
N ASN A 353 -18.48 -12.09 -0.84
CA ASN A 353 -19.45 -11.12 -1.31
C ASN A 353 -18.81 -10.01 -2.15
N ASP A 354 -17.67 -9.46 -1.69
CA ASP A 354 -16.94 -8.43 -2.42
C ASP A 354 -16.47 -8.93 -3.81
N LEU A 355 -15.86 -10.12 -3.87
CA LEU A 355 -15.44 -10.74 -5.13
C LEU A 355 -16.63 -11.17 -6.00
N GLY A 356 -17.77 -11.57 -5.40
CA GLY A 356 -18.98 -11.94 -6.13
C GLY A 356 -19.56 -10.81 -6.98
N ARG A 357 -19.28 -9.55 -6.64
CA ARG A 357 -19.75 -8.36 -7.37
C ARG A 357 -19.06 -8.15 -8.73
N ILE A 358 -17.86 -8.70 -8.89
CA ILE A 358 -16.99 -8.44 -10.05
C ILE A 358 -16.50 -9.72 -10.76
N SER A 359 -16.83 -10.88 -10.24
CA SER A 359 -16.41 -12.16 -10.82
C SER A 359 -17.50 -12.79 -11.67
N LEU A 360 -17.09 -13.62 -12.61
CA LEU A 360 -18.01 -14.45 -13.38
C LEU A 360 -18.81 -15.36 -12.43
N PRO A 361 -20.12 -15.53 -12.66
CA PRO A 361 -20.96 -16.37 -11.79
C PRO A 361 -20.40 -17.79 -11.61
N GLY A 362 -20.36 -18.25 -10.35
CA GLY A 362 -19.90 -19.59 -10.02
C GLY A 362 -18.37 -19.78 -9.97
N THR A 363 -17.58 -18.72 -10.17
CA THR A 363 -16.10 -18.80 -10.12
C THR A 363 -15.48 -18.42 -8.78
N VAL A 364 -16.26 -17.82 -7.88
CA VAL A 364 -15.75 -17.46 -6.55
C VAL A 364 -15.61 -18.71 -5.70
N THR A 365 -14.39 -18.97 -5.26
CA THR A 365 -14.00 -20.14 -4.45
C THR A 365 -13.21 -19.72 -3.21
N VAL A 366 -13.27 -20.54 -2.17
CA VAL A 366 -12.38 -20.44 -1.03
C VAL A 366 -11.28 -21.48 -1.24
N ASP A 367 -10.12 -21.02 -1.73
CA ASP A 367 -9.02 -21.90 -2.12
C ASP A 367 -8.31 -22.49 -0.88
N ARG A 368 -8.25 -21.70 0.21
CA ARG A 368 -7.74 -22.09 1.53
C ARG A 368 -8.69 -21.57 2.61
N LEU A 369 -9.04 -22.38 3.59
CA LEU A 369 -9.97 -22.01 4.64
C LEU A 369 -9.36 -22.26 6.03
N MET A 370 -9.23 -21.20 6.83
CA MET A 370 -8.82 -21.25 8.23
C MET A 370 -7.51 -22.01 8.47
N GLU A 371 -6.47 -21.71 7.72
CA GLU A 371 -5.14 -22.24 7.96
C GLU A 371 -4.35 -21.33 8.88
N VAL A 372 -3.53 -21.90 9.79
CA VAL A 372 -2.66 -21.08 10.63
C VAL A 372 -1.36 -20.80 9.89
N GLU A 373 -1.09 -19.52 9.65
CA GLU A 373 0.20 -19.05 9.13
C GLU A 373 1.05 -18.46 10.26
N LYS A 374 2.32 -18.91 10.30
CA LYS A 374 3.30 -18.50 11.31
C LYS A 374 4.17 -17.39 10.74
N PHE A 375 4.08 -16.21 11.33
CA PHE A 375 4.93 -15.05 11.02
C PHE A 375 6.10 -14.96 12.00
N SER A 376 6.93 -13.93 11.89
CA SER A 376 8.13 -13.80 12.74
C SER A 376 7.81 -13.73 14.24
N HIS A 377 6.75 -13.01 14.63
CA HIS A 377 6.41 -12.76 16.04
C HIS A 377 5.03 -13.25 16.45
N VAL A 378 4.16 -13.50 15.49
CA VAL A 378 2.76 -13.90 15.70
C VAL A 378 2.36 -15.00 14.72
N MET A 379 1.22 -15.63 14.99
CA MET A 379 0.52 -16.49 14.04
C MET A 379 -0.93 -16.02 13.90
N HIS A 380 -1.49 -16.22 12.72
CA HIS A 380 -2.85 -15.81 12.38
C HIS A 380 -3.60 -16.95 11.70
N ILE A 381 -4.95 -16.89 11.80
CA ILE A 381 -5.83 -17.66 10.91
C ILE A 381 -5.91 -16.92 9.58
N VAL A 382 -5.62 -17.60 8.49
CA VAL A 382 -5.61 -17.07 7.13
C VAL A 382 -6.52 -17.90 6.25
N SER A 383 -7.28 -17.24 5.40
CA SER A 383 -8.02 -17.87 4.31
C SER A 383 -7.69 -17.18 2.98
N GLU A 384 -7.95 -17.86 1.89
CA GLU A 384 -7.77 -17.33 0.54
C GLU A 384 -9.07 -17.49 -0.23
N VAL A 385 -9.58 -16.36 -0.73
CA VAL A 385 -10.79 -16.31 -1.57
C VAL A 385 -10.38 -15.80 -2.93
N SER A 386 -10.73 -16.52 -3.98
CA SER A 386 -10.43 -16.14 -5.35
C SER A 386 -11.64 -16.18 -6.26
N GLY A 387 -11.53 -15.53 -7.42
CA GLY A 387 -12.54 -15.53 -8.46
C GLY A 387 -11.96 -15.18 -9.82
N GLN A 388 -12.69 -15.47 -10.89
CA GLN A 388 -12.34 -15.03 -12.23
C GLN A 388 -13.10 -13.75 -12.53
N VAL A 389 -12.39 -12.64 -12.73
CA VAL A 389 -13.01 -11.33 -13.01
C VAL A 389 -13.74 -11.36 -14.33
N ASP A 390 -14.96 -10.82 -14.37
CA ASP A 390 -15.68 -10.58 -15.62
C ASP A 390 -14.93 -9.52 -16.44
N PRO A 391 -14.61 -9.77 -17.73
CA PRO A 391 -13.87 -8.84 -18.58
C PRO A 391 -14.49 -7.43 -18.73
N ALA A 392 -15.75 -7.25 -18.31
CA ALA A 392 -16.40 -5.93 -18.28
C ALA A 392 -15.83 -5.03 -17.17
N PHE A 393 -15.16 -5.59 -16.16
CA PHE A 393 -14.58 -4.85 -15.04
C PHE A 393 -13.07 -4.66 -15.20
N THR A 394 -12.59 -3.49 -14.76
CA THR A 394 -11.18 -3.12 -14.74
C THR A 394 -10.59 -3.29 -13.34
N ALA A 395 -9.28 -3.18 -13.20
CA ALA A 395 -8.61 -3.21 -11.90
C ALA A 395 -9.15 -2.13 -10.92
N VAL A 396 -9.58 -0.96 -11.44
CA VAL A 396 -10.21 0.08 -10.60
C VAL A 396 -11.59 -0.36 -10.09
N ASP A 397 -12.36 -1.07 -10.90
CA ASP A 397 -13.65 -1.64 -10.48
C ASP A 397 -13.44 -2.74 -9.43
N VAL A 398 -12.40 -3.56 -9.59
CA VAL A 398 -11.99 -4.60 -8.61
C VAL A 398 -11.62 -3.96 -7.27
N LEU A 399 -10.78 -2.91 -7.28
CA LEU A 399 -10.48 -2.16 -6.05
C LEU A 399 -11.76 -1.65 -5.40
N SER A 400 -12.64 -0.99 -6.16
CA SER A 400 -13.88 -0.40 -5.66
C SER A 400 -14.81 -1.44 -5.00
N ALA A 401 -14.86 -2.66 -5.53
CA ALA A 401 -15.69 -3.74 -4.98
C ALA A 401 -15.20 -4.24 -3.61
N CYS A 402 -13.87 -4.25 -3.38
CA CYS A 402 -13.26 -4.74 -2.14
C CYS A 402 -13.00 -3.64 -1.10
N PHE A 403 -13.17 -2.38 -1.46
CA PHE A 403 -12.78 -1.23 -0.64
C PHE A 403 -13.94 -0.63 0.18
N PRO A 404 -13.68 -0.13 1.40
CA PRO A 404 -12.50 -0.46 2.20
C PRO A 404 -12.57 -1.89 2.74
N ALA A 405 -11.44 -2.39 3.26
CA ALA A 405 -11.42 -3.71 3.87
C ALA A 405 -12.35 -3.78 5.10
N GLY A 406 -12.97 -4.95 5.33
CA GLY A 406 -13.80 -5.19 6.49
C GLY A 406 -13.05 -5.08 7.81
N THR A 407 -11.78 -5.49 7.81
CA THR A 407 -10.87 -5.44 8.97
C THR A 407 -10.52 -4.02 9.45
N VAL A 408 -10.86 -2.99 8.67
CA VAL A 408 -10.67 -1.57 9.03
C VAL A 408 -11.96 -0.74 8.93
N SER A 409 -13.10 -1.38 8.66
CA SER A 409 -14.42 -0.73 8.62
C SER A 409 -15.40 -1.39 9.58
N GLY A 410 -15.97 -2.52 9.24
CA GLY A 410 -16.90 -3.27 10.06
C GLY A 410 -18.01 -3.94 9.26
N ALA A 411 -19.01 -4.46 9.95
CA ALA A 411 -20.11 -5.22 9.35
C ALA A 411 -21.46 -4.86 10.00
N PRO A 412 -22.51 -4.54 9.19
CA PRO A 412 -22.53 -4.31 7.75
C PRO A 412 -21.69 -3.09 7.33
N LYS A 413 -20.93 -3.21 6.22
CA LYS A 413 -19.86 -2.27 5.82
C LYS A 413 -20.32 -0.82 5.76
N VAL A 414 -21.40 -0.49 5.05
CA VAL A 414 -21.85 0.90 4.85
C VAL A 414 -22.26 1.53 6.17
N ARG A 415 -23.06 0.82 6.99
CA ARG A 415 -23.51 1.33 8.29
C ARG A 415 -22.33 1.52 9.26
N ALA A 416 -21.38 0.61 9.26
CA ALA A 416 -20.16 0.76 10.05
C ALA A 416 -19.37 2.02 9.66
N MET A 417 -19.26 2.31 8.35
CA MET A 417 -18.59 3.53 7.87
C MET A 417 -19.33 4.80 8.32
N GLU A 418 -20.65 4.84 8.28
CA GLU A 418 -21.44 5.99 8.77
C GLU A 418 -21.17 6.26 10.26
N ILE A 419 -21.15 5.20 11.08
CA ILE A 419 -20.86 5.27 12.51
C ILE A 419 -19.42 5.71 12.76
N ILE A 420 -18.46 5.24 11.97
CA ILE A 420 -17.05 5.67 12.04
C ILE A 420 -16.97 7.19 11.86
N TYR A 421 -17.61 7.73 10.82
CA TYR A 421 -17.58 9.18 10.58
C TYR A 421 -18.24 9.98 11.70
N GLU A 422 -19.34 9.47 12.24
CA GLU A 422 -20.03 10.11 13.35
C GLU A 422 -19.16 10.15 14.62
N LEU A 423 -18.49 9.05 14.94
CA LEU A 423 -17.74 8.91 16.18
C LEU A 423 -16.30 9.44 16.10
N GLU A 424 -15.61 9.31 14.97
CA GLU A 424 -14.24 9.79 14.83
C GLU A 424 -14.19 11.30 14.62
N GLY A 425 -15.08 11.88 13.81
CA GLY A 425 -15.22 13.31 13.58
C GLY A 425 -14.11 13.93 12.74
N ASP A 426 -13.13 13.14 12.27
CA ASP A 426 -12.02 13.57 11.41
C ASP A 426 -11.83 12.64 10.21
N SER A 427 -11.07 13.07 9.20
CA SER A 427 -10.76 12.27 8.04
C SER A 427 -9.63 11.29 8.34
N ARG A 428 -9.75 10.07 7.83
CA ARG A 428 -8.71 9.04 7.94
C ARG A 428 -7.56 9.24 6.96
N GLY A 429 -7.85 9.85 5.80
CA GLY A 429 -6.88 10.02 4.73
C GLY A 429 -6.35 8.68 4.21
N PRO A 430 -5.02 8.53 4.01
CA PRO A 430 -4.44 7.26 3.55
C PRO A 430 -4.68 6.09 4.49
N TYR A 431 -4.82 6.30 5.82
CA TYR A 431 -5.05 5.22 6.79
C TYR A 431 -6.35 4.45 6.48
N ALA A 432 -6.30 3.13 6.57
CA ALA A 432 -7.41 2.22 6.25
C ALA A 432 -7.88 2.27 4.79
N GLY A 433 -7.16 3.01 3.93
CA GLY A 433 -7.29 3.00 2.49
C GLY A 433 -6.48 1.87 1.85
N ALA A 434 -6.03 2.08 0.62
CA ALA A 434 -5.23 1.13 -0.15
C ALA A 434 -3.92 1.77 -0.63
N VAL A 435 -2.82 1.01 -0.56
CA VAL A 435 -1.53 1.34 -1.18
C VAL A 435 -1.12 0.20 -2.10
N GLY A 436 -0.59 0.52 -3.28
CA GLY A 436 -0.09 -0.48 -4.21
C GLY A 436 0.09 0.04 -5.61
N TYR A 437 -0.10 -0.82 -6.59
CA TYR A 437 0.06 -0.46 -8.00
C TYR A 437 -1.07 -0.97 -8.87
N PHE A 438 -1.30 -0.23 -9.98
CA PHE A 438 -2.08 -0.63 -11.14
C PHE A 438 -1.12 -0.79 -12.32
N ASP A 439 -0.91 -2.01 -12.78
CA ASP A 439 -0.04 -2.32 -13.92
C ASP A 439 -0.77 -2.00 -15.24
N PHE A 440 -0.04 -1.50 -16.23
CA PHE A 440 -0.62 -1.15 -17.54
C PHE A 440 -1.08 -2.34 -18.37
N ARG A 441 -0.85 -3.57 -17.93
CA ARG A 441 -1.39 -4.80 -18.51
C ARG A 441 -2.72 -5.22 -17.88
N GLY A 442 -3.25 -4.41 -16.94
CA GLY A 442 -4.51 -4.66 -16.26
C GLY A 442 -4.40 -5.38 -14.93
N ASN A 443 -3.20 -5.71 -14.47
CA ASN A 443 -2.96 -6.30 -13.16
C ASN A 443 -2.94 -5.24 -12.05
N MET A 444 -3.14 -5.67 -10.81
CA MET A 444 -3.11 -4.81 -9.63
C MET A 444 -2.70 -5.62 -8.40
N ASP A 445 -1.91 -5.03 -7.51
CA ASP A 445 -1.67 -5.58 -6.18
C ASP A 445 -1.68 -4.45 -5.16
N THR A 446 -2.57 -4.56 -4.16
CA THR A 446 -2.80 -3.52 -3.15
C THR A 446 -2.89 -4.13 -1.75
N CYS A 447 -2.35 -3.41 -0.78
CA CYS A 447 -2.49 -3.70 0.64
C CYS A 447 -3.38 -2.65 1.33
N ILE A 448 -3.88 -2.99 2.51
CA ILE A 448 -4.55 -2.04 3.38
C ILE A 448 -3.50 -1.09 3.96
N THR A 449 -3.78 0.21 3.95
CA THR A 449 -2.86 1.20 4.51
C THR A 449 -2.97 1.22 6.04
N ILE A 450 -2.30 0.27 6.67
CA ILE A 450 -2.14 0.17 8.14
C ILE A 450 -0.65 0.04 8.46
N ARG A 451 -0.27 0.24 9.71
CA ARG A 451 1.16 0.23 10.14
C ARG A 451 2.00 1.18 9.27
N THR A 452 1.47 2.39 9.05
CA THR A 452 2.02 3.38 8.11
C THR A 452 2.21 4.71 8.81
N LEU A 453 3.38 5.32 8.57
CA LEU A 453 3.65 6.72 8.86
C LEU A 453 3.23 7.53 7.64
N ILE A 454 2.37 8.51 7.85
CA ILE A 454 1.97 9.50 6.84
C ILE A 454 2.75 10.77 7.18
N ILE A 455 3.64 11.18 6.29
CA ILE A 455 4.52 12.34 6.48
C ILE A 455 4.07 13.43 5.52
N ASP A 456 3.74 14.60 6.06
CA ASP A 456 3.36 15.78 5.31
C ASP A 456 4.21 16.96 5.80
N GLY A 457 5.15 17.39 4.97
CA GLY A 457 6.18 18.34 5.37
C GLY A 457 6.96 17.85 6.60
N GLN A 458 6.77 18.55 7.73
CA GLN A 458 7.41 18.18 9.01
C GLN A 458 6.50 17.40 9.97
N GLN A 459 5.26 17.16 9.60
CA GLN A 459 4.30 16.44 10.42
C GLN A 459 4.31 14.95 10.08
N VAL A 460 4.38 14.10 11.10
CA VAL A 460 4.22 12.64 10.99
C VAL A 460 2.94 12.24 11.68
N THR A 461 2.05 11.58 10.97
CA THR A 461 0.83 11.01 11.52
C THR A 461 0.94 9.49 11.55
N VAL A 462 0.72 8.92 12.74
CA VAL A 462 0.49 7.50 12.97
C VAL A 462 -0.98 7.32 13.31
N ARG A 463 -1.70 6.44 12.62
CA ARG A 463 -3.10 6.13 12.96
C ARG A 463 -3.25 4.64 13.17
N THR A 464 -3.99 4.25 14.22
CA THR A 464 -4.27 2.85 14.55
C THR A 464 -5.68 2.70 15.06
N GLY A 465 -6.25 1.49 14.91
CA GLY A 465 -7.61 1.21 15.33
C GLY A 465 -7.78 -0.21 15.85
N ALA A 466 -8.91 -0.42 16.54
CA ALA A 466 -9.35 -1.71 17.04
C ALA A 466 -10.80 -2.02 16.61
N GLY A 467 -11.08 -3.30 16.41
CA GLY A 467 -12.41 -3.78 16.06
C GLY A 467 -13.28 -3.92 17.31
N ILE A 468 -14.35 -3.14 17.40
CA ILE A 468 -15.27 -3.10 18.50
C ILE A 468 -16.42 -4.06 18.24
N VAL A 469 -16.65 -4.98 19.17
CA VAL A 469 -17.75 -5.94 19.19
C VAL A 469 -18.51 -5.86 20.53
N ALA A 470 -19.60 -6.59 20.66
CA ALA A 470 -20.46 -6.55 21.87
C ALA A 470 -19.68 -6.79 23.18
N ASP A 471 -18.73 -7.74 23.15
CA ASP A 471 -17.93 -8.13 24.32
C ASP A 471 -16.68 -7.25 24.53
N SER A 472 -16.43 -6.25 23.67
CA SER A 472 -15.27 -5.36 23.80
C SER A 472 -15.29 -4.61 25.14
N VAL A 473 -14.12 -4.53 25.78
CA VAL A 473 -13.87 -3.76 27.00
C VAL A 473 -13.12 -2.49 26.62
N PRO A 474 -13.70 -1.29 26.82
CA PRO A 474 -13.15 -0.03 26.28
C PRO A 474 -11.68 0.22 26.62
N GLU A 475 -11.25 -0.06 27.85
CA GLU A 475 -9.87 0.08 28.29
C GLU A 475 -8.92 -0.88 27.57
N LEU A 476 -9.35 -2.12 27.32
CA LEU A 476 -8.55 -3.11 26.58
C LEU A 476 -8.39 -2.72 25.13
N GLU A 477 -9.43 -2.19 24.49
CA GLU A 477 -9.38 -1.69 23.11
C GLU A 477 -8.43 -0.49 22.99
N TYR A 478 -8.43 0.42 23.99
CA TYR A 478 -7.43 1.48 24.04
C TYR A 478 -6.00 0.92 24.14
N HIS A 479 -5.76 -0.07 25.00
CA HIS A 479 -4.44 -0.70 25.10
C HIS A 479 -4.04 -1.41 23.78
N GLU A 480 -5.00 -1.96 23.07
CA GLU A 480 -4.74 -2.59 21.76
C GLU A 480 -4.25 -1.58 20.72
N ILE A 481 -4.95 -0.43 20.58
CA ILE A 481 -4.50 0.61 19.63
C ILE A 481 -3.11 1.16 20.00
N MET A 482 -2.82 1.34 21.29
CA MET A 482 -1.50 1.76 21.76
C MET A 482 -0.42 0.70 21.46
N HIS A 483 -0.74 -0.57 21.64
CA HIS A 483 0.18 -1.66 21.30
C HIS A 483 0.47 -1.72 19.80
N LYS A 484 -0.57 -1.55 18.96
CA LYS A 484 -0.44 -1.49 17.49
C LYS A 484 0.37 -0.28 17.03
N ALA A 485 0.29 0.86 17.72
CA ALA A 485 1.04 2.07 17.41
C ALA A 485 2.51 2.00 17.87
N ARG A 486 2.81 1.23 18.91
CA ARG A 486 4.10 1.26 19.65
C ARG A 486 5.32 1.24 18.75
N VAL A 487 5.41 0.30 17.79
CA VAL A 487 6.59 0.19 16.92
C VAL A 487 6.80 1.45 16.10
N LEU A 488 5.72 2.00 15.52
CA LEU A 488 5.80 3.22 14.71
C LEU A 488 6.13 4.45 15.56
N MET A 489 5.55 4.55 16.77
CA MET A 489 5.82 5.61 17.71
C MET A 489 7.29 5.59 18.15
N GLN A 490 7.81 4.42 18.54
CA GLN A 490 9.21 4.24 18.90
C GLN A 490 10.16 4.65 17.78
N LEU A 491 9.88 4.32 16.53
CA LEU A 491 10.70 4.72 15.39
C LEU A 491 10.82 6.24 15.25
N VAL A 492 9.73 6.97 15.55
CA VAL A 492 9.72 8.43 15.48
C VAL A 492 10.36 9.05 16.76
N GLU A 493 10.17 8.44 17.93
CA GLU A 493 10.65 8.94 19.23
C GLU A 493 12.12 8.63 19.49
N GLU A 494 12.61 7.44 19.17
CA GLU A 494 14.03 7.05 19.39
C GLU A 494 15.02 7.93 18.61
N ALA A 495 14.54 8.69 17.65
CA ALA A 495 15.29 9.78 17.04
C ALA A 495 15.75 10.86 18.04
N LYS A 496 15.16 10.90 19.26
CA LYS A 496 15.50 11.86 20.30
C LYS A 496 16.63 11.39 21.24
N MET A 497 16.99 10.11 21.19
CA MET A 497 17.86 9.50 22.21
C MET A 497 19.28 9.12 21.74
N ILE A 498 19.67 9.46 20.51
CA ILE A 498 21.05 9.22 20.02
C ILE A 498 21.75 10.52 19.72
#